data_ff6a350b087f758327c40ffab9440388
#
_entry.id   ff6a350b087f758327c40ffab9440388
#
_cell.length_a   1.000
_cell.length_b   1.000
_cell.length_c   1.000
_cell.angle_alpha   90.00
_cell.angle_beta   90.00
_cell.angle_gamma   90.00
#
_symmetry.space_group_name_H-M   'P 1'
#
loop_
_entity.id
_entity.type
_entity.pdbx_description
1 polymer ?
#
loop_
_entity_poly.entity_id
_entity_poly.type
_entity_poly.pdbx_seq_one_letter_code
_entity_poly.pdbx_strand_id
1 'polypeptide(L)'
;AAFAPYRSQGDVEKAADNLIALPTLTCLVREYIAEKHRRGVLDFADQVSGAFDIVESSPDVRADLREQHRVVLLDEYQDTSVIQTQFLSAVFQDSAVMAVGDPHQSIYGWRGASADNLYAFARTFADQQQPESYSLMTSWRNDSAILGIANRILEPLQRPGLDVPPLEPRPGAGQGDVQVRYPLTVHDEADQVAEWFVQRRAEHTDAAKPHTGAILFRSKRHMQTFAEALAARGVPHRILGLGGLLATPEVVDVVATLRVLHDPNAGSALIRLLVGPRFGVGVADMGALYDLAGELSRRDSGLMPLPDELRARIRASRGADEAV
;
A
#
# COMPACT_ATOMS: atom_id res chain seq x y z
N ALA A 1 -22.87 -17.92 -0.44
CA ALA A 1 -21.48 -17.72 -0.82
C ALA A 1 -21.04 -18.85 -1.74
N ALA A 2 -21.09 -18.64 -3.04
CA ALA A 2 -20.46 -19.55 -3.99
C ALA A 2 -18.97 -19.24 -3.99
N PHE A 3 -18.23 -19.82 -3.05
CA PHE A 3 -16.79 -19.95 -3.20
C PHE A 3 -16.57 -20.92 -4.36
N ALA A 4 -15.79 -20.48 -5.34
CA ALA A 4 -15.36 -21.33 -6.43
C ALA A 4 -14.77 -22.63 -5.85
N PRO A 5 -15.24 -23.80 -6.27
CA PRO A 5 -14.89 -25.07 -5.64
C PRO A 5 -13.47 -25.56 -5.94
N TYR A 6 -12.64 -24.78 -6.60
CA TYR A 6 -11.30 -25.19 -6.99
C TYR A 6 -10.26 -24.19 -6.47
N ARG A 7 -9.79 -24.42 -5.23
CA ARG A 7 -8.44 -23.99 -4.91
C ARG A 7 -7.47 -24.87 -5.70
N SER A 8 -6.58 -24.25 -6.45
CA SER A 8 -5.53 -25.01 -7.14
C SER A 8 -4.67 -25.74 -6.10
N GLN A 9 -4.04 -26.85 -6.49
CA GLN A 9 -3.09 -27.56 -5.63
C GLN A 9 -2.02 -26.59 -5.09
N GLY A 10 -1.57 -25.63 -5.92
CA GLY A 10 -0.63 -24.59 -5.52
C GLY A 10 -1.14 -23.64 -4.43
N ASP A 11 -2.45 -23.37 -4.34
CA ASP A 11 -3.02 -22.56 -3.26
C ASP A 11 -3.01 -23.31 -1.92
N VAL A 12 -3.19 -24.62 -1.94
CA VAL A 12 -3.13 -25.48 -0.76
C VAL A 12 -1.68 -25.62 -0.27
N GLU A 13 -0.73 -25.82 -1.17
CA GLU A 13 0.71 -25.86 -0.86
C GLU A 13 1.17 -24.54 -0.25
N LYS A 14 0.81 -23.42 -0.85
CA LYS A 14 1.12 -22.09 -0.33
C LYS A 14 0.50 -21.81 1.06
N ALA A 15 -0.71 -22.31 1.29
CA ALA A 15 -1.34 -22.22 2.61
C ALA A 15 -0.61 -23.07 3.65
N ALA A 16 -0.15 -24.27 3.26
CA ALA A 16 0.65 -25.13 4.13
C ALA A 16 2.01 -24.50 4.47
N ASP A 17 2.71 -23.94 3.48
CA ASP A 17 3.98 -23.23 3.69
C ASP A 17 3.81 -22.03 4.64
N ASN A 18 2.73 -21.29 4.52
CA ASN A 18 2.42 -20.19 5.44
C ASN A 18 2.19 -20.69 6.88
N LEU A 19 1.53 -21.85 7.06
CA LEU A 19 1.34 -22.45 8.38
C LEU A 19 2.66 -22.94 8.99
N ILE A 20 3.56 -23.49 8.17
CA ILE A 20 4.90 -23.90 8.61
C ILE A 20 5.75 -22.71 9.06
N ALA A 21 5.61 -21.56 8.39
CA ALA A 21 6.31 -20.33 8.75
C ALA A 21 5.76 -19.64 10.02
N LEU A 22 4.52 -19.94 10.42
CA LEU A 22 3.81 -19.26 11.50
C LEU A 22 4.57 -19.27 12.85
N PRO A 23 5.17 -20.38 13.31
CA PRO A 23 5.94 -20.37 14.57
C PRO A 23 7.11 -19.39 14.54
N THR A 24 7.85 -19.36 13.44
CA THR A 24 8.98 -18.42 13.25
C THR A 24 8.50 -16.96 13.25
N LEU A 25 7.42 -16.68 12.52
CA LEU A 25 6.81 -15.36 12.51
C LEU A 25 6.33 -14.94 13.91
N THR A 26 5.73 -15.86 14.67
CA THR A 26 5.28 -15.60 16.04
C THR A 26 6.45 -15.26 16.96
N CYS A 27 7.58 -15.94 16.80
CA CYS A 27 8.79 -15.63 17.54
C CYS A 27 9.31 -14.23 17.22
N LEU A 28 9.43 -13.90 15.93
CA LEU A 28 9.85 -12.56 15.47
C LEU A 28 8.92 -11.44 15.95
N VAL A 29 7.61 -11.67 15.94
CA VAL A 29 6.62 -10.70 16.45
C VAL A 29 6.81 -10.48 17.95
N ARG A 30 7.06 -11.52 18.73
CA ARG A 30 7.33 -11.39 20.19
C ARG A 30 8.60 -10.58 20.45
N GLU A 31 9.67 -10.87 19.73
CA GLU A 31 10.93 -10.12 19.82
C GLU A 31 10.74 -8.65 19.41
N TYR A 32 9.99 -8.40 18.34
CA TYR A 32 9.67 -7.04 17.91
C TYR A 32 8.88 -6.27 18.97
N ILE A 33 7.88 -6.88 19.59
CA ILE A 33 7.11 -6.29 20.70
C ILE A 33 8.02 -5.99 21.89
N ALA A 34 8.86 -6.96 22.29
CA ALA A 34 9.80 -6.78 23.39
C ALA A 34 10.78 -5.62 23.11
N GLU A 35 11.27 -5.52 21.88
CA GLU A 35 12.20 -4.45 21.49
C GLU A 35 11.52 -3.08 21.49
N LYS A 36 10.26 -2.98 21.03
CA LYS A 36 9.47 -1.74 21.14
C LYS A 36 9.34 -1.30 22.61
N HIS A 37 8.98 -2.23 23.49
CA HIS A 37 8.89 -1.95 24.93
C HIS A 37 10.23 -1.48 25.52
N ARG A 38 11.32 -2.15 25.17
CA ARG A 38 12.68 -1.78 25.62
C ARG A 38 13.08 -0.36 25.16
N ARG A 39 12.66 0.03 23.96
CA ARG A 39 12.94 1.37 23.40
C ARG A 39 11.95 2.44 23.83
N GLY A 40 10.84 2.08 24.47
CA GLY A 40 9.78 3.03 24.81
C GLY A 40 9.08 3.63 23.59
N VAL A 41 8.96 2.86 22.50
CA VAL A 41 8.32 3.30 21.24
C VAL A 41 7.04 2.52 20.98
N LEU A 42 6.08 3.17 20.33
CA LEU A 42 4.79 2.59 19.90
C LEU A 42 4.66 2.73 18.40
N ASP A 43 4.11 1.72 17.73
CA ASP A 43 3.62 1.86 16.38
C ASP A 43 2.11 2.22 16.37
N PHE A 44 1.55 2.46 15.17
CA PHE A 44 0.13 2.85 15.06
C PHE A 44 -0.84 1.76 15.55
N ALA A 45 -0.47 0.49 15.43
CA ALA A 45 -1.29 -0.60 15.94
C ALA A 45 -1.31 -0.62 17.47
N ASP A 46 -0.16 -0.37 18.11
CA ASP A 46 -0.06 -0.27 19.56
C ASP A 46 -0.89 0.88 20.13
N GLN A 47 -0.97 2.01 19.41
CA GLN A 47 -1.78 3.16 19.85
C GLN A 47 -3.26 2.78 19.92
N VAL A 48 -3.78 2.09 18.91
CA VAL A 48 -5.20 1.68 18.90
C VAL A 48 -5.46 0.58 19.93
N SER A 49 -4.58 -0.44 20.01
CA SER A 49 -4.73 -1.54 20.98
C SER A 49 -4.61 -1.03 22.41
N GLY A 50 -3.63 -0.17 22.70
CA GLY A 50 -3.46 0.42 24.02
C GLY A 50 -4.63 1.33 24.42
N ALA A 51 -5.20 2.09 23.47
CA ALA A 51 -6.41 2.87 23.73
C ALA A 51 -7.60 1.96 24.07
N PHE A 52 -7.75 0.83 23.36
CA PHE A 52 -8.78 -0.16 23.65
C PHE A 52 -8.59 -0.77 25.05
N ASP A 53 -7.37 -1.19 25.42
CA ASP A 53 -7.06 -1.75 26.74
C ASP A 53 -7.38 -0.75 27.88
N ILE A 54 -7.08 0.54 27.66
CA ILE A 54 -7.38 1.61 28.63
C ILE A 54 -8.91 1.74 28.82
N VAL A 55 -9.67 1.85 27.74
CA VAL A 55 -11.13 2.03 27.88
C VAL A 55 -11.82 0.76 28.38
N GLU A 56 -11.28 -0.42 28.13
CA GLU A 56 -11.80 -1.67 28.67
C GLU A 56 -11.58 -1.76 30.19
N SER A 57 -10.40 -1.35 30.65
CA SER A 57 -10.02 -1.45 32.07
C SER A 57 -10.46 -0.24 32.93
N SER A 58 -10.81 0.90 32.33
CA SER A 58 -11.03 2.16 33.06
C SER A 58 -12.44 2.71 32.81
N PRO A 59 -13.43 2.41 33.69
CA PRO A 59 -14.78 2.94 33.57
C PRO A 59 -14.85 4.48 33.56
N ASP A 60 -13.99 5.13 34.33
CA ASP A 60 -13.96 6.60 34.44
C ASP A 60 -13.57 7.23 33.10
N VAL A 61 -12.56 6.67 32.42
CA VAL A 61 -12.15 7.14 31.07
C VAL A 61 -13.30 6.99 30.06
N ARG A 62 -14.05 5.88 30.14
CA ARG A 62 -15.24 5.72 29.29
C ARG A 62 -16.31 6.76 29.57
N ALA A 63 -16.56 7.05 30.87
CA ALA A 63 -17.54 8.05 31.28
C ALA A 63 -17.15 9.45 30.77
N ASP A 64 -15.89 9.84 30.95
CA ASP A 64 -15.36 11.10 30.48
C ASP A 64 -15.46 11.24 28.95
N LEU A 65 -15.12 10.20 28.20
CA LEU A 65 -15.24 10.22 26.75
C LEU A 65 -16.69 10.33 26.26
N ARG A 66 -17.64 9.65 26.94
CA ARG A 66 -19.08 9.79 26.67
C ARG A 66 -19.61 11.19 26.98
N GLU A 67 -19.13 11.81 28.04
CA GLU A 67 -19.52 13.17 28.38
C GLU A 67 -18.99 14.18 27.37
N GLN A 68 -17.76 14.02 26.92
CA GLN A 68 -17.13 14.87 25.91
C GLN A 68 -17.76 14.69 24.52
N HIS A 69 -18.18 13.47 24.18
CA HIS A 69 -18.68 13.10 22.86
C HIS A 69 -20.11 12.53 22.96
N ARG A 70 -21.08 13.41 23.15
CA ARG A 70 -22.49 13.02 23.33
C ARG A 70 -23.18 12.53 22.05
N VAL A 71 -22.68 12.95 20.89
CA VAL A 71 -23.12 12.50 19.58
C VAL A 71 -21.88 12.11 18.78
N VAL A 72 -21.89 10.92 18.23
CA VAL A 72 -20.75 10.37 17.47
C VAL A 72 -21.19 10.08 16.04
N LEU A 73 -20.49 10.66 15.08
CA LEU A 73 -20.67 10.42 13.65
C LEU A 73 -19.43 9.69 13.12
N LEU A 74 -19.63 8.48 12.62
CA LEU A 74 -18.59 7.63 12.05
C LEU A 74 -18.72 7.67 10.51
N ASP A 75 -17.76 8.29 9.85
CA ASP A 75 -17.70 8.33 8.40
C ASP A 75 -16.76 7.24 7.87
N GLU A 76 -16.99 6.79 6.63
CA GLU A 76 -16.24 5.70 5.98
C GLU A 76 -16.17 4.43 6.86
N TYR A 77 -17.28 4.13 7.55
CA TYR A 77 -17.28 3.07 8.58
C TYR A 77 -16.94 1.68 8.03
N GLN A 78 -17.13 1.41 6.74
CA GLN A 78 -16.71 0.17 6.08
C GLN A 78 -15.18 -0.05 6.10
N ASP A 79 -14.40 1.01 6.30
CA ASP A 79 -12.94 0.94 6.37
C ASP A 79 -12.39 0.80 7.80
N THR A 80 -13.29 0.73 8.78
CA THR A 80 -12.93 0.57 10.19
C THR A 80 -12.42 -0.85 10.46
N SER A 81 -11.30 -0.96 11.14
CA SER A 81 -10.74 -2.26 11.55
C SER A 81 -11.54 -2.85 12.73
N VAL A 82 -11.41 -4.16 12.92
CA VAL A 82 -12.09 -4.87 14.03
C VAL A 82 -11.74 -4.25 15.38
N ILE A 83 -10.44 -3.95 15.63
CA ILE A 83 -10.02 -3.36 16.92
C ILE A 83 -10.55 -1.93 17.10
N GLN A 84 -10.65 -1.13 16.02
CA GLN A 84 -11.27 0.19 16.09
C GLN A 84 -12.76 0.09 16.40
N THR A 85 -13.47 -0.87 15.81
CA THR A 85 -14.88 -1.13 16.10
C THR A 85 -15.06 -1.55 17.55
N GLN A 86 -14.20 -2.43 18.08
CA GLN A 86 -14.24 -2.85 19.49
C GLN A 86 -13.98 -1.66 20.43
N PHE A 87 -12.97 -0.84 20.15
CA PHE A 87 -12.70 0.38 20.91
C PHE A 87 -13.91 1.32 20.92
N LEU A 88 -14.45 1.64 19.74
CA LEU A 88 -15.60 2.54 19.64
C LEU A 88 -16.85 1.99 20.34
N SER A 89 -17.12 0.70 20.22
CA SER A 89 -18.26 0.09 20.90
C SER A 89 -18.07 0.03 22.42
N ALA A 90 -16.88 -0.27 22.92
CA ALA A 90 -16.58 -0.26 24.35
C ALA A 90 -16.83 1.13 24.97
N VAL A 91 -16.57 2.20 24.22
CA VAL A 91 -16.85 3.57 24.69
C VAL A 91 -18.31 3.95 24.48
N PHE A 92 -18.87 3.76 23.28
CA PHE A 92 -20.11 4.43 22.84
C PHE A 92 -21.31 3.50 22.66
N GLN A 93 -21.26 2.25 23.12
CA GLN A 93 -22.44 1.40 23.17
C GLN A 93 -23.58 2.13 23.91
N ASP A 94 -24.79 2.06 23.38
CA ASP A 94 -26.00 2.73 23.89
C ASP A 94 -25.91 4.28 23.92
N SER A 95 -24.99 4.86 23.22
CA SER A 95 -24.90 6.31 23.00
C SER A 95 -25.52 6.71 21.65
N ALA A 96 -25.68 8.01 21.41
CA ALA A 96 -26.14 8.54 20.12
C ALA A 96 -25.04 8.40 19.06
N VAL A 97 -24.98 7.25 18.38
CA VAL A 97 -23.99 6.94 17.34
C VAL A 97 -24.67 6.77 15.99
N MET A 98 -24.12 7.40 14.96
CA MET A 98 -24.50 7.21 13.57
C MET A 98 -23.28 6.80 12.77
N ALA A 99 -23.39 5.78 11.92
CA ALA A 99 -22.36 5.39 10.97
C ALA A 99 -22.82 5.63 9.53
N VAL A 100 -21.92 6.15 8.73
CA VAL A 100 -22.08 6.31 7.28
C VAL A 100 -20.99 5.52 6.57
N GLY A 101 -21.36 4.82 5.51
CA GLY A 101 -20.42 4.04 4.74
C GLY A 101 -21.07 3.33 3.56
N ASP A 102 -20.24 2.85 2.67
CA ASP A 102 -20.64 2.03 1.52
C ASP A 102 -19.93 0.68 1.60
N PRO A 103 -20.64 -0.41 1.85
CA PRO A 103 -20.03 -1.74 2.00
C PRO A 103 -19.33 -2.24 0.74
N HIS A 104 -19.70 -1.71 -0.44
CA HIS A 104 -19.05 -2.03 -1.70
C HIS A 104 -17.73 -1.28 -1.92
N GLN A 105 -17.43 -0.27 -1.10
CA GLN A 105 -16.18 0.48 -1.12
C GLN A 105 -15.17 0.03 -0.06
N SER A 106 -15.42 -1.05 0.67
CA SER A 106 -14.47 -1.62 1.64
C SER A 106 -13.25 -2.22 0.92
N ILE A 107 -12.19 -1.44 0.76
CA ILE A 107 -10.98 -1.79 0.01
C ILE A 107 -9.74 -1.98 0.89
N TYR A 108 -9.85 -1.76 2.20
CA TYR A 108 -8.75 -1.83 3.18
C TYR A 108 -8.74 -3.12 4.01
N GLY A 109 -9.25 -4.23 3.47
CA GLY A 109 -9.25 -5.54 4.14
C GLY A 109 -7.84 -5.98 4.60
N TRP A 110 -6.79 -5.61 3.86
CA TRP A 110 -5.40 -5.87 4.23
C TRP A 110 -4.91 -5.07 5.45
N ARG A 111 -5.65 -4.03 5.88
CA ARG A 111 -5.43 -3.28 7.13
C ARG A 111 -6.36 -3.74 8.26
N GLY A 112 -7.10 -4.83 8.07
CA GLY A 112 -8.05 -5.34 9.06
C GLY A 112 -9.43 -4.70 9.01
N ALA A 113 -9.73 -3.89 7.97
CA ALA A 113 -11.08 -3.39 7.73
C ALA A 113 -12.01 -4.55 7.35
N SER A 114 -13.26 -4.46 7.74
CA SER A 114 -14.29 -5.45 7.41
C SER A 114 -15.59 -4.77 7.03
N ALA A 115 -16.08 -5.06 5.82
CA ALA A 115 -17.41 -4.64 5.40
C ALA A 115 -18.51 -5.18 6.35
N ASP A 116 -18.25 -6.28 7.03
CA ASP A 116 -19.17 -6.88 7.99
C ASP A 116 -19.42 -5.98 9.22
N ASN A 117 -18.51 -5.03 9.51
CA ASN A 117 -18.71 -4.06 10.59
C ASN A 117 -19.96 -3.19 10.35
N LEU A 118 -20.21 -2.78 9.10
CA LEU A 118 -21.39 -2.00 8.76
C LEU A 118 -22.68 -2.81 8.96
N TYR A 119 -22.67 -4.10 8.58
CA TYR A 119 -23.80 -5.01 8.81
C TYR A 119 -24.02 -5.33 10.29
N ALA A 120 -22.94 -5.37 11.05
CA ALA A 120 -23.00 -5.66 12.48
C ALA A 120 -23.31 -4.41 13.32
N PHE A 121 -23.36 -3.22 12.71
CA PHE A 121 -23.47 -1.93 13.42
C PHE A 121 -24.56 -1.94 14.49
N ALA A 122 -25.78 -2.37 14.12
CA ALA A 122 -26.89 -2.48 15.04
C ALA A 122 -26.56 -3.32 16.30
N ARG A 123 -25.98 -4.49 16.08
CA ARG A 123 -25.59 -5.41 17.17
C ARG A 123 -24.42 -4.92 18.00
N THR A 124 -23.61 -4.07 17.40
CA THR A 124 -22.37 -3.56 18.03
C THR A 124 -22.64 -2.36 18.93
N PHE A 125 -23.56 -1.46 18.51
CA PHE A 125 -23.80 -0.20 19.21
C PHE A 125 -25.16 -0.09 19.91
N ALA A 126 -26.15 -0.92 19.55
CA ALA A 126 -27.48 -0.88 20.13
C ALA A 126 -27.85 -2.27 20.68
N ASP A 127 -27.92 -2.40 22.01
CA ASP A 127 -28.17 -3.70 22.67
C ASP A 127 -29.61 -4.18 22.44
N GLN A 128 -30.59 -3.29 22.37
CA GLN A 128 -32.02 -3.65 22.29
C GLN A 128 -32.85 -2.84 21.29
N GLN A 129 -32.28 -1.82 20.67
CA GLN A 129 -33.00 -0.99 19.72
C GLN A 129 -32.47 -1.29 18.29
N GLN A 130 -33.42 -1.46 17.36
CA GLN A 130 -33.03 -1.49 15.97
C GLN A 130 -32.75 -0.05 15.51
N PRO A 131 -31.51 0.28 15.09
CA PRO A 131 -31.22 1.60 14.56
C PRO A 131 -31.97 1.82 13.25
N GLU A 132 -32.41 3.04 13.05
CA GLU A 132 -32.99 3.42 11.76
C GLU A 132 -31.89 3.42 10.69
N SER A 133 -32.23 2.91 9.51
CA SER A 133 -31.33 2.84 8.37
C SER A 133 -31.85 3.76 7.25
N TYR A 134 -30.94 4.61 6.76
CA TYR A 134 -31.22 5.54 5.67
C TYR A 134 -30.24 5.29 4.52
N SER A 135 -30.71 5.50 3.29
CA SER A 135 -29.90 5.36 2.10
C SER A 135 -29.75 6.70 1.39
N LEU A 136 -28.49 7.10 1.10
CA LEU A 136 -28.17 8.27 0.31
C LEU A 136 -28.04 7.85 -1.16
N MET A 137 -29.14 7.91 -1.89
CA MET A 137 -29.26 7.35 -3.25
C MET A 137 -28.75 8.28 -4.34
N THR A 138 -28.83 9.59 -4.14
CA THR A 138 -28.48 10.57 -5.18
C THR A 138 -26.97 10.81 -5.21
N SER A 139 -26.32 10.45 -6.31
CA SER A 139 -24.94 10.81 -6.57
C SER A 139 -24.82 12.23 -7.12
N TRP A 140 -24.25 13.11 -6.34
CA TRP A 140 -23.99 14.51 -6.75
C TRP A 140 -22.70 14.66 -7.56
N ARG A 141 -21.86 13.64 -7.59
CA ARG A 141 -20.54 13.64 -8.23
C ARG A 141 -20.60 13.20 -9.69
N ASN A 142 -21.28 12.09 -9.95
CA ASN A 142 -21.16 11.38 -11.21
C ASN A 142 -22.34 11.64 -12.16
N ASP A 143 -22.07 11.59 -13.46
CA ASP A 143 -23.06 11.64 -14.50
C ASP A 143 -23.68 10.26 -14.80
N SER A 144 -24.78 10.23 -15.56
CA SER A 144 -25.67 9.07 -15.69
C SER A 144 -24.97 7.82 -16.26
N ALA A 145 -24.13 7.95 -17.29
CA ALA A 145 -23.44 6.80 -17.88
C ALA A 145 -22.46 6.15 -16.92
N ILE A 146 -21.78 6.94 -16.10
CA ILE A 146 -20.82 6.46 -15.08
C ILE A 146 -21.56 5.64 -14.03
N LEU A 147 -22.69 6.17 -13.51
CA LEU A 147 -23.54 5.48 -12.54
C LEU A 147 -24.13 4.20 -13.10
N GLY A 148 -24.58 4.22 -14.36
CA GLY A 148 -25.12 3.04 -15.02
C GLY A 148 -24.12 1.88 -15.08
N ILE A 149 -22.84 2.16 -15.34
CA ILE A 149 -21.78 1.15 -15.33
C ILE A 149 -21.44 0.72 -13.91
N ALA A 150 -21.31 1.67 -12.98
CA ALA A 150 -21.01 1.36 -11.58
C ALA A 150 -22.09 0.44 -10.98
N ASN A 151 -23.37 0.77 -11.14
CA ASN A 151 -24.48 -0.05 -10.66
C ASN A 151 -24.46 -1.47 -11.28
N ARG A 152 -24.18 -1.60 -12.59
CA ARG A 152 -24.08 -2.90 -13.24
C ARG A 152 -22.92 -3.76 -12.72
N ILE A 153 -21.78 -3.14 -12.40
CA ILE A 153 -20.63 -3.83 -11.79
C ILE A 153 -20.98 -4.33 -10.39
N LEU A 154 -21.85 -3.63 -9.67
CA LEU A 154 -22.25 -3.98 -8.31
C LEU A 154 -23.33 -5.08 -8.25
N GLU A 155 -24.09 -5.31 -9.32
CA GLU A 155 -25.16 -6.33 -9.34
C GLU A 155 -24.73 -7.71 -8.80
N PRO A 156 -23.56 -8.28 -9.18
CA PRO A 156 -23.12 -9.57 -8.66
C PRO A 156 -22.69 -9.56 -7.18
N LEU A 157 -22.52 -8.39 -6.58
CA LEU A 157 -22.10 -8.22 -5.17
C LEU A 157 -23.28 -8.10 -4.22
N GLN A 158 -24.49 -7.99 -4.73
CA GLN A 158 -25.71 -7.95 -3.93
C GLN A 158 -25.84 -9.24 -3.09
N ARG A 159 -26.10 -9.10 -1.80
CA ARG A 159 -26.22 -10.22 -0.86
C ARG A 159 -27.56 -10.12 -0.11
N PRO A 160 -28.22 -11.26 0.20
CA PRO A 160 -29.39 -11.27 1.06
C PRO A 160 -29.09 -10.59 2.42
N GLY A 161 -29.94 -9.69 2.86
CA GLY A 161 -29.78 -8.96 4.11
C GLY A 161 -28.96 -7.67 4.00
N LEU A 162 -28.42 -7.36 2.82
CA LEU A 162 -27.87 -6.06 2.46
C LEU A 162 -28.55 -5.57 1.18
N ASP A 163 -29.57 -4.83 1.35
CA ASP A 163 -30.22 -4.14 0.24
C ASP A 163 -29.56 -2.75 0.11
N VAL A 164 -28.50 -2.68 -0.70
CA VAL A 164 -27.91 -1.40 -1.12
C VAL A 164 -28.56 -1.03 -2.43
N PRO A 165 -29.49 -0.07 -2.43
CA PRO A 165 -30.15 0.33 -3.65
C PRO A 165 -29.17 0.97 -4.65
N PRO A 166 -29.43 0.91 -5.97
CA PRO A 166 -28.57 1.51 -6.98
C PRO A 166 -28.55 3.03 -6.84
N LEU A 167 -27.40 3.64 -7.10
CA LEU A 167 -27.26 5.11 -7.09
C LEU A 167 -28.00 5.73 -8.27
N GLU A 168 -28.63 6.86 -8.00
CA GLU A 168 -29.33 7.68 -8.98
C GLU A 168 -28.55 8.96 -9.30
N PRO A 169 -28.60 9.46 -10.54
CA PRO A 169 -27.97 10.71 -10.87
C PRO A 169 -28.71 11.90 -10.25
N ARG A 170 -27.97 12.95 -9.90
CA ARG A 170 -28.55 14.22 -9.44
C ARG A 170 -29.49 14.81 -10.50
N PRO A 171 -30.49 15.63 -10.13
CA PRO A 171 -31.26 16.42 -11.09
C PRO A 171 -30.35 17.29 -11.98
N GLY A 172 -30.54 17.21 -13.30
CA GLY A 172 -29.70 17.94 -14.26
C GLY A 172 -28.29 17.33 -14.47
N ALA A 173 -28.06 16.10 -14.07
CA ALA A 173 -26.81 15.38 -14.39
C ALA A 173 -26.66 15.29 -15.94
N GLY A 174 -25.42 15.43 -16.41
CA GLY A 174 -25.06 15.14 -17.79
C GLY A 174 -25.11 13.65 -18.11
N GLN A 175 -24.96 13.34 -19.41
CA GLN A 175 -24.83 11.95 -19.84
C GLN A 175 -23.52 11.33 -19.32
N GLY A 176 -22.44 12.10 -19.28
CA GLY A 176 -21.10 11.59 -19.06
C GLY A 176 -20.54 10.80 -20.25
N ASP A 177 -19.27 10.48 -20.19
CA ASP A 177 -18.59 9.68 -21.23
C ASP A 177 -17.84 8.51 -20.57
N VAL A 178 -18.16 7.30 -21.01
CA VAL A 178 -17.48 6.08 -20.58
C VAL A 178 -17.00 5.32 -21.78
N GLN A 179 -15.70 5.08 -21.87
CA GLN A 179 -15.07 4.35 -22.96
C GLN A 179 -14.44 3.08 -22.44
N VAL A 180 -14.64 1.98 -23.15
CA VAL A 180 -13.98 0.70 -22.87
C VAL A 180 -12.99 0.41 -23.98
N ARG A 181 -11.75 0.12 -23.63
CA ARG A 181 -10.69 -0.20 -24.58
C ARG A 181 -9.99 -1.48 -24.14
N TYR A 182 -9.58 -2.28 -25.11
CA TYR A 182 -8.88 -3.54 -24.85
C TYR A 182 -7.73 -3.71 -25.87
N PRO A 183 -6.64 -2.95 -25.74
CA PRO A 183 -5.50 -3.02 -26.63
C PRO A 183 -4.72 -4.33 -26.46
N LEU A 184 -3.88 -4.67 -27.43
CA LEU A 184 -3.11 -5.91 -27.42
C LEU A 184 -1.88 -5.86 -26.52
N THR A 185 -1.31 -4.67 -26.32
CA THR A 185 -0.12 -4.48 -25.47
C THR A 185 -0.33 -3.39 -24.43
N VAL A 186 0.44 -3.47 -23.34
CA VAL A 186 0.44 -2.44 -22.31
C VAL A 186 0.95 -1.08 -22.82
N HIS A 187 1.81 -1.09 -23.82
CA HIS A 187 2.29 0.15 -24.45
C HIS A 187 1.17 0.82 -25.25
N ASP A 188 0.43 0.07 -26.04
CA ASP A 188 -0.73 0.59 -26.77
C ASP A 188 -1.79 1.11 -25.80
N GLU A 189 -1.98 0.45 -24.66
CA GLU A 189 -2.90 0.89 -23.61
C GLU A 189 -2.45 2.24 -23.02
N ALA A 190 -1.17 2.37 -22.67
CA ALA A 190 -0.60 3.58 -22.13
C ALA A 190 -0.69 4.74 -23.13
N ASP A 191 -0.41 4.48 -24.40
CA ASP A 191 -0.51 5.48 -25.48
C ASP A 191 -1.94 5.97 -25.69
N GLN A 192 -2.92 5.05 -25.75
CA GLN A 192 -4.32 5.39 -25.89
C GLN A 192 -4.86 6.18 -24.69
N VAL A 193 -4.44 5.83 -23.49
CA VAL A 193 -4.82 6.57 -22.27
C VAL A 193 -4.21 7.97 -22.28
N ALA A 194 -2.92 8.09 -22.64
CA ALA A 194 -2.26 9.39 -22.70
C ALA A 194 -2.89 10.31 -23.76
N GLU A 195 -3.26 9.75 -24.93
CA GLU A 195 -3.95 10.47 -25.97
C GLU A 195 -5.35 10.93 -25.52
N TRP A 196 -6.10 10.07 -24.81
CA TRP A 196 -7.38 10.45 -24.22
C TRP A 196 -7.23 11.65 -23.26
N PHE A 197 -6.17 11.69 -22.43
CA PHE A 197 -5.90 12.83 -21.56
C PHE A 197 -5.61 14.11 -22.35
N VAL A 198 -4.85 14.02 -23.45
CA VAL A 198 -4.59 15.17 -24.33
C VAL A 198 -5.91 15.73 -24.91
N GLN A 199 -6.77 14.84 -25.42
CA GLN A 199 -8.06 15.21 -25.98
C GLN A 199 -8.97 15.87 -24.93
N ARG A 200 -9.11 15.27 -23.75
CA ARG A 200 -9.92 15.85 -22.67
C ARG A 200 -9.41 17.22 -22.20
N ARG A 201 -8.11 17.40 -22.15
CA ARG A 201 -7.52 18.71 -21.80
C ARG A 201 -7.78 19.76 -22.88
N ALA A 202 -7.74 19.38 -24.15
CA ALA A 202 -8.02 20.31 -25.26
C ALA A 202 -9.50 20.74 -25.31
N GLU A 203 -10.42 19.88 -24.94
CA GLU A 203 -11.85 20.19 -24.86
C GLU A 203 -12.21 21.11 -23.70
N HIS A 204 -11.36 21.18 -22.68
CA HIS A 204 -11.60 21.97 -21.49
C HIS A 204 -11.06 23.38 -21.65
N THR A 205 -11.94 24.33 -21.72
CA THR A 205 -11.62 25.77 -21.96
C THR A 205 -11.71 26.65 -20.72
N ASP A 206 -12.23 26.13 -19.60
CA ASP A 206 -12.37 26.91 -18.36
C ASP A 206 -11.07 26.89 -17.54
N ALA A 207 -10.29 27.97 -17.68
CA ALA A 207 -9.04 28.13 -16.91
C ALA A 207 -9.25 28.29 -15.39
N ALA A 208 -10.45 28.66 -14.95
CA ALA A 208 -10.76 28.86 -13.53
C ALA A 208 -11.00 27.52 -12.78
N LYS A 209 -11.30 26.45 -13.53
CA LYS A 209 -11.52 25.12 -12.97
C LYS A 209 -10.64 24.09 -13.69
N PRO A 210 -9.38 23.94 -13.31
CA PRO A 210 -8.49 22.99 -13.98
C PRO A 210 -9.05 21.58 -13.84
N HIS A 211 -9.05 20.85 -14.96
CA HIS A 211 -9.38 19.42 -14.93
C HIS A 211 -8.38 18.65 -14.11
N THR A 212 -8.88 17.83 -13.21
CA THR A 212 -8.12 16.81 -12.53
C THR A 212 -8.49 15.45 -13.11
N GLY A 213 -7.50 14.59 -13.28
CA GLY A 213 -7.70 13.22 -13.74
C GLY A 213 -6.85 12.27 -12.95
N ALA A 214 -7.28 11.01 -12.88
CA ALA A 214 -6.52 9.96 -12.20
C ALA A 214 -6.50 8.69 -13.04
N ILE A 215 -5.37 7.99 -13.02
CA ILE A 215 -5.23 6.63 -13.55
C ILE A 215 -5.07 5.70 -12.36
N LEU A 216 -6.00 4.75 -12.21
CA LEU A 216 -6.00 3.77 -11.15
C LEU A 216 -5.45 2.43 -11.68
N PHE A 217 -4.49 1.87 -10.95
CA PHE A 217 -3.85 0.60 -11.33
C PHE A 217 -4.15 -0.49 -10.32
N ARG A 218 -4.40 -1.70 -10.80
CA ARG A 218 -4.52 -2.88 -9.95
C ARG A 218 -3.18 -3.28 -9.31
N SER A 219 -2.06 -2.98 -10.00
CA SER A 219 -0.70 -3.19 -9.50
C SER A 219 0.23 -2.08 -9.98
N LYS A 220 1.34 -1.87 -9.25
CA LYS A 220 2.32 -0.82 -9.57
C LYS A 220 3.20 -1.13 -10.79
N ARG A 221 3.14 -2.36 -11.31
CA ARG A 221 4.09 -2.90 -12.30
C ARG A 221 4.25 -2.01 -13.55
N HIS A 222 3.16 -1.45 -14.05
CA HIS A 222 3.14 -0.71 -15.32
C HIS A 222 2.95 0.80 -15.15
N MET A 223 2.93 1.33 -13.92
CA MET A 223 2.74 2.77 -13.69
C MET A 223 3.76 3.63 -14.43
N GLN A 224 5.02 3.18 -14.51
CA GLN A 224 6.08 3.89 -15.19
C GLN A 224 5.85 4.00 -16.71
N THR A 225 5.36 2.95 -17.35
CA THR A 225 5.04 2.94 -18.80
C THR A 225 3.98 4.00 -19.13
N PHE A 226 2.95 4.14 -18.28
CA PHE A 226 1.92 5.17 -18.44
C PHE A 226 2.47 6.58 -18.18
N ALA A 227 3.35 6.74 -17.19
CA ALA A 227 3.99 8.01 -16.93
C ALA A 227 4.84 8.48 -18.11
N GLU A 228 5.60 7.58 -18.72
CA GLU A 228 6.40 7.86 -19.91
C GLU A 228 5.53 8.27 -21.11
N ALA A 229 4.41 7.57 -21.34
CA ALA A 229 3.46 7.91 -22.40
C ALA A 229 2.80 9.29 -22.19
N LEU A 230 2.47 9.66 -20.94
CA LEU A 230 1.96 10.98 -20.57
C LEU A 230 3.03 12.05 -20.76
N ALA A 231 4.25 11.80 -20.30
CA ALA A 231 5.39 12.72 -20.45
C ALA A 231 5.69 13.00 -21.91
N ALA A 232 5.74 11.97 -22.76
CA ALA A 232 5.98 12.07 -24.18
C ALA A 232 4.97 12.98 -24.90
N ARG A 233 3.75 13.11 -24.36
CA ARG A 233 2.68 13.96 -24.88
C ARG A 233 2.52 15.29 -24.11
N GLY A 234 3.44 15.63 -23.23
CA GLY A 234 3.42 16.86 -22.45
C GLY A 234 2.23 16.95 -21.47
N VAL A 235 1.70 15.81 -21.01
CA VAL A 235 0.66 15.77 -19.98
C VAL A 235 1.29 15.81 -18.61
N PRO A 236 1.14 16.89 -17.82
CA PRO A 236 1.65 16.95 -16.46
C PRO A 236 1.01 15.87 -15.60
N HIS A 237 1.82 15.10 -14.91
CA HIS A 237 1.34 14.01 -14.07
C HIS A 237 2.23 13.83 -12.84
N ARG A 238 1.71 13.11 -11.86
CA ARG A 238 2.42 12.70 -10.65
C ARG A 238 2.04 11.27 -10.29
N ILE A 239 3.05 10.43 -10.06
CA ILE A 239 2.83 9.06 -9.60
C ILE A 239 2.73 9.06 -8.08
N LEU A 240 1.61 8.56 -7.55
CA LEU A 240 1.41 8.40 -6.12
C LEU A 240 1.80 6.97 -5.72
N GLY A 241 2.64 6.85 -4.68
CA GLY A 241 2.99 5.55 -4.11
C GLY A 241 4.00 4.72 -4.93
N LEU A 242 4.61 5.26 -5.98
CA LEU A 242 5.83 4.70 -6.54
C LEU A 242 7.01 5.20 -5.73
N GLY A 243 7.66 4.25 -5.09
CA GLY A 243 8.93 4.41 -4.40
C GLY A 243 9.01 5.65 -3.52
N GLY A 244 9.17 5.46 -2.22
CA GLY A 244 9.55 6.58 -1.38
C GLY A 244 10.78 7.31 -1.94
N LEU A 245 11.16 8.42 -1.37
CA LEU A 245 12.34 9.23 -1.70
C LEU A 245 13.58 8.36 -2.06
N LEU A 246 13.72 7.21 -1.39
CA LEU A 246 14.83 6.27 -1.59
C LEU A 246 14.83 5.52 -2.94
N ALA A 247 13.78 5.65 -3.75
CA ALA A 247 13.70 5.01 -5.08
C ALA A 247 13.92 6.00 -6.23
N THR A 248 14.06 7.28 -5.96
CA THR A 248 14.45 8.26 -6.99
C THR A 248 15.89 8.02 -7.41
N PRO A 249 16.22 8.11 -8.71
CA PRO A 249 17.56 7.82 -9.22
C PRO A 249 18.68 8.52 -8.46
N GLU A 250 18.49 9.80 -8.15
CA GLU A 250 19.48 10.64 -7.46
C GLU A 250 19.72 10.16 -6.02
N VAL A 251 18.66 9.76 -5.33
CA VAL A 251 18.76 9.25 -3.94
C VAL A 251 19.32 7.83 -3.92
N VAL A 252 18.98 7.01 -4.92
CA VAL A 252 19.59 5.68 -5.08
C VAL A 252 21.11 5.81 -5.28
N ASP A 253 21.59 6.84 -6.01
CA ASP A 253 23.02 7.09 -6.19
C ASP A 253 23.68 7.53 -4.88
N VAL A 254 23.00 8.35 -4.08
CA VAL A 254 23.47 8.70 -2.72
C VAL A 254 23.54 7.45 -1.84
N VAL A 255 22.50 6.63 -1.84
CA VAL A 255 22.48 5.37 -1.07
C VAL A 255 23.56 4.40 -1.56
N ALA A 256 23.76 4.28 -2.87
CA ALA A 256 24.83 3.47 -3.44
C ALA A 256 26.23 3.97 -2.99
N THR A 257 26.42 5.30 -2.98
CA THR A 257 27.66 5.90 -2.47
C THR A 257 27.90 5.55 -1.00
N LEU A 258 26.89 5.71 -0.16
CA LEU A 258 26.98 5.37 1.27
C LEU A 258 27.27 3.88 1.48
N ARG A 259 26.65 3.00 0.68
CA ARG A 259 26.91 1.56 0.74
C ARG A 259 28.35 1.21 0.38
N VAL A 260 28.90 1.79 -0.67
CA VAL A 260 30.29 1.55 -1.07
C VAL A 260 31.27 2.10 -0.03
N LEU A 261 30.95 3.23 0.60
CA LEU A 261 31.77 3.79 1.69
C LEU A 261 31.75 2.91 2.95
N HIS A 262 30.62 2.28 3.23
CA HIS A 262 30.47 1.40 4.39
C HIS A 262 31.03 -0.01 4.12
N ASP A 263 30.75 -0.57 2.94
CA ASP A 263 31.21 -1.89 2.51
C ASP A 263 31.89 -1.81 1.14
N PRO A 264 33.22 -1.84 1.07
CA PRO A 264 33.96 -1.84 -0.20
C PRO A 264 33.62 -3.04 -1.12
N ASN A 265 32.99 -4.10 -0.61
CA ASN A 265 32.57 -5.26 -1.39
C ASN A 265 31.14 -5.11 -1.94
N ALA A 266 30.47 -3.97 -1.74
CA ALA A 266 29.15 -3.70 -2.29
C ALA A 266 29.17 -3.52 -3.83
N GLY A 267 29.55 -4.57 -4.55
CA GLY A 267 29.84 -4.56 -5.99
C GLY A 267 28.70 -4.02 -6.84
N SER A 268 27.44 -4.40 -6.57
CA SER A 268 26.29 -3.88 -7.31
C SER A 268 26.10 -2.37 -7.15
N ALA A 269 26.38 -1.82 -5.96
CA ALA A 269 26.33 -0.39 -5.70
C ALA A 269 27.48 0.33 -6.41
N LEU A 270 28.67 -0.23 -6.39
CA LEU A 270 29.84 0.30 -7.10
C LEU A 270 29.63 0.32 -8.63
N ILE A 271 29.15 -0.77 -9.21
CA ILE A 271 28.83 -0.85 -10.64
C ILE A 271 27.83 0.24 -11.02
N ARG A 272 26.77 0.40 -10.25
CA ARG A 272 25.79 1.45 -10.49
C ARG A 272 26.43 2.84 -10.56
N LEU A 273 27.33 3.16 -9.64
CA LEU A 273 28.00 4.46 -9.61
C LEU A 273 28.93 4.64 -10.81
N LEU A 274 29.73 3.62 -11.14
CA LEU A 274 30.69 3.68 -12.25
C LEU A 274 30.01 3.83 -13.62
N VAL A 275 28.92 3.10 -13.84
CA VAL A 275 28.16 3.16 -15.10
C VAL A 275 27.26 4.41 -15.15
N GLY A 276 26.97 5.00 -13.99
CA GLY A 276 26.12 6.19 -13.87
C GLY A 276 26.72 7.43 -14.53
N PRO A 277 25.90 8.50 -14.69
CA PRO A 277 26.26 9.69 -15.48
C PRO A 277 27.46 10.46 -14.92
N ARG A 278 27.85 10.25 -13.67
CA ARG A 278 28.98 10.92 -13.05
C ARG A 278 30.32 10.39 -13.51
N PHE A 279 30.47 9.07 -13.69
CA PHE A 279 31.69 8.41 -14.09
C PHE A 279 31.65 7.95 -15.54
N GLY A 280 30.47 7.58 -16.06
CA GLY A 280 30.25 7.26 -17.47
C GLY A 280 31.05 6.06 -17.99
N VAL A 281 31.44 5.11 -17.11
CA VAL A 281 32.19 3.93 -17.51
C VAL A 281 31.30 3.03 -18.36
N GLY A 282 31.72 2.70 -19.57
CA GLY A 282 30.98 1.84 -20.49
C GLY A 282 30.88 0.40 -19.97
N VAL A 283 29.84 -0.32 -20.40
CA VAL A 283 29.64 -1.72 -19.99
C VAL A 283 30.80 -2.61 -20.43
N ALA A 284 31.38 -2.34 -21.62
CA ALA A 284 32.56 -3.05 -22.13
C ALA A 284 33.79 -2.81 -21.24
N ASP A 285 33.98 -1.55 -20.79
CA ASP A 285 35.07 -1.19 -19.89
C ASP A 285 34.89 -1.81 -18.48
N MET A 286 33.65 -1.93 -18.00
CA MET A 286 33.35 -2.65 -16.79
C MET A 286 33.72 -4.14 -16.91
N GLY A 287 33.47 -4.76 -18.05
CA GLY A 287 33.91 -6.12 -18.34
C GLY A 287 35.44 -6.26 -18.29
N ALA A 288 36.13 -5.35 -18.91
CA ALA A 288 37.62 -5.31 -18.91
C ALA A 288 38.19 -5.10 -17.48
N LEU A 289 37.57 -4.23 -16.67
CA LEU A 289 37.91 -4.04 -15.26
C LEU A 289 37.70 -5.29 -14.42
N TYR A 290 36.61 -6.01 -14.67
CA TYR A 290 36.32 -7.27 -13.99
C TYR A 290 37.36 -8.34 -14.33
N ASP A 291 37.71 -8.48 -15.61
CA ASP A 291 38.74 -9.43 -16.06
C ASP A 291 40.11 -9.09 -15.48
N LEU A 292 40.49 -7.79 -15.48
CA LEU A 292 41.72 -7.31 -14.86
C LEU A 292 41.76 -7.59 -13.36
N ALA A 293 40.67 -7.33 -12.64
CA ALA A 293 40.59 -7.62 -11.23
C ALA A 293 40.73 -9.13 -10.94
N GLY A 294 40.13 -9.99 -11.78
CA GLY A 294 40.30 -11.43 -11.73
C GLY A 294 41.75 -11.89 -12.02
N GLU A 295 42.45 -11.23 -12.95
CA GLU A 295 43.84 -11.53 -13.24
C GLU A 295 44.77 -11.10 -12.11
N LEU A 296 44.57 -9.89 -11.55
CA LEU A 296 45.32 -9.41 -10.40
C LEU A 296 45.12 -10.28 -9.16
N SER A 297 43.89 -10.66 -8.89
CA SER A 297 43.59 -11.58 -7.78
C SER A 297 44.25 -12.94 -7.91
N ARG A 298 44.36 -13.47 -9.15
CA ARG A 298 45.08 -14.71 -9.43
C ARG A 298 46.59 -14.57 -9.25
N ARG A 299 47.15 -13.42 -9.63
CA ARG A 299 48.57 -13.09 -9.41
C ARG A 299 48.89 -12.95 -7.94
N ASP A 300 48.07 -12.24 -7.18
CA ASP A 300 48.21 -12.04 -5.76
C ASP A 300 48.12 -13.39 -4.96
N SER A 301 47.25 -14.27 -5.39
CA SER A 301 47.15 -15.61 -4.80
C SER A 301 48.36 -16.52 -5.10
N GLY A 302 49.14 -16.17 -6.12
CA GLY A 302 50.33 -16.90 -6.54
C GLY A 302 51.65 -16.32 -6.02
N LEU A 303 51.71 -15.09 -5.55
CA LEU A 303 52.93 -14.29 -5.41
C LEU A 303 53.48 -14.10 -4.01
N MET A 304 52.95 -14.64 -2.99
CA MET A 304 53.62 -14.86 -1.68
C MET A 304 52.55 -15.33 -0.66
N PRO A 305 52.79 -16.40 0.06
CA PRO A 305 52.00 -16.65 1.24
C PRO A 305 52.20 -15.46 2.17
N LEU A 306 51.14 -14.74 2.48
CA LEU A 306 51.15 -13.73 3.56
C LEU A 306 51.80 -14.34 4.79
N PRO A 307 52.75 -13.67 5.45
CA PRO A 307 53.31 -14.15 6.71
C PRO A 307 52.23 -14.60 7.67
N ASP A 308 52.42 -15.70 8.34
CA ASP A 308 51.40 -16.31 9.22
C ASP A 308 50.87 -15.32 10.29
N GLU A 309 51.73 -14.42 10.76
CA GLU A 309 51.32 -13.31 11.66
C GLU A 309 50.33 -12.33 11.00
N LEU A 310 50.49 -12.03 9.73
CA LEU A 310 49.58 -11.12 9.00
C LEU A 310 48.24 -11.81 8.69
N ARG A 311 48.30 -13.13 8.37
CA ARG A 311 47.08 -13.95 8.21
C ARG A 311 46.32 -14.09 9.52
N ALA A 312 47.00 -14.24 10.64
CA ALA A 312 46.39 -14.29 11.98
C ALA A 312 45.73 -12.96 12.34
N ARG A 313 46.37 -11.80 12.03
CA ARG A 313 45.80 -10.48 12.27
C ARG A 313 44.58 -10.21 11.38
N ILE A 314 44.59 -10.62 10.11
CA ILE A 314 43.46 -10.49 9.21
C ILE A 314 42.28 -11.37 9.65
N ARG A 315 42.55 -12.60 10.15
CA ARG A 315 41.50 -13.45 10.70
C ARG A 315 40.91 -12.89 12.01
N ALA A 316 41.76 -12.32 12.85
CA ALA A 316 41.35 -11.70 14.11
C ALA A 316 40.51 -10.46 13.88
N SER A 317 40.82 -9.63 12.85
CA SER A 317 40.01 -8.45 12.49
C SER A 317 38.66 -8.85 11.88
N ARG A 318 38.57 -9.93 11.11
CA ARG A 318 37.30 -10.44 10.59
C ARG A 318 36.41 -11.07 11.66
N GLY A 319 36.99 -11.69 12.68
CA GLY A 319 36.23 -12.24 13.81
C GLY A 319 35.77 -11.18 14.83
N ALA A 320 36.32 -9.97 14.78
CA ALA A 320 35.85 -8.86 15.61
C ALA A 320 34.62 -8.14 15.00
N ASP A 321 34.45 -8.18 13.67
CA ASP A 321 33.29 -7.60 12.98
C ASP A 321 32.04 -8.50 13.01
N GLU A 322 32.19 -9.81 13.30
CA GLU A 322 31.06 -10.72 13.49
C GLU A 322 30.50 -10.72 14.95
N ALA A 323 31.13 -9.99 15.85
CA ALA A 323 30.78 -9.94 17.28
C ALA A 323 30.16 -8.59 17.73
N VAL A 324 29.79 -7.70 16.77
CA VAL A 324 29.07 -6.43 17.01
C VAL A 324 27.70 -6.49 16.25
#